data_1afb2b8bfcd5a1cf85a4799382dbfee7
#
_entry.id   1afb2b8bfcd5a1cf85a4799382dbfee7
#
_cell.length_a   1.000
_cell.length_b   1.000
_cell.length_c   1.000
_cell.angle_alpha   90.00
_cell.angle_beta   90.00
_cell.angle_gamma   90.00
#
_symmetry.space_group_name_H-M   'P 1'
#
loop_
_entity.id
_entity.type
_entity.pdbx_description
1 polymer ?
#
loop_
_entity_poly.entity_id
_entity_poly.type
_entity_poly.pdbx_seq_one_letter_code
_entity_poly.pdbx_strand_id
1 'polypeptide(L)'
;MSQKVLVVDDEQSIVTLLKYNIEQAGYQVIVAYDGVQALEKVNDEKPDLVVLDVMLPEKDGIEVCKTIRSDKNQVPILMLTAKDDEFDRVLGLELGADDYMTKPFSPREVVARVKAILRRVGQVESNQLDDDEDIILGAIRIRPDYFEVYRNDELLELTPKEFELLLYLIERQGRVITREHMLNSVWNYEFAGDSRIVDVHISHLRDKLEENPKQPQFIKTVRGLGYKLERPKNND
;
A
#
# COMPACT_ATOMS: atom_id res chain seq x y z
N MET A 1 18.30 4.63 -11.97
CA MET A 1 18.19 3.20 -12.35
C MET A 1 16.76 2.92 -12.75
N SER A 2 16.48 1.95 -13.62
CA SER A 2 15.09 1.58 -13.95
C SER A 2 14.51 0.78 -12.80
N GLN A 3 13.29 1.14 -12.35
CA GLN A 3 12.60 0.43 -11.28
C GLN A 3 12.22 -0.99 -11.71
N LYS A 4 12.32 -1.95 -10.79
CA LYS A 4 12.08 -3.37 -11.01
C LYS A 4 10.69 -3.78 -10.51
N VAL A 5 9.92 -4.44 -11.35
CA VAL A 5 8.61 -5.01 -11.00
C VAL A 5 8.68 -6.53 -11.08
N LEU A 6 8.37 -7.20 -9.97
CA LEU A 6 8.21 -8.65 -9.96
C LEU A 6 6.76 -8.99 -10.31
N VAL A 7 6.56 -9.78 -11.36
CA VAL A 7 5.25 -10.31 -11.77
C VAL A 7 5.20 -11.80 -11.43
N VAL A 8 4.18 -12.17 -10.63
CA VAL A 8 3.98 -13.54 -10.14
C VAL A 8 2.59 -14.02 -10.56
N ASP A 9 2.53 -14.99 -11.43
CA ASP A 9 1.29 -15.63 -11.89
C ASP A 9 1.68 -17.00 -12.51
N ASP A 10 0.92 -18.05 -12.28
CA ASP A 10 1.20 -19.40 -12.84
C ASP A 10 0.82 -19.51 -14.31
N GLU A 11 -0.06 -18.62 -14.80
CA GLU A 11 -0.44 -18.56 -16.20
C GLU A 11 0.60 -17.80 -17.04
N GLN A 12 1.39 -18.53 -17.84
CA GLN A 12 2.40 -17.93 -18.74
C GLN A 12 1.84 -16.86 -19.68
N SER A 13 0.58 -16.98 -20.09
CA SER A 13 -0.11 -16.01 -20.94
C SER A 13 -0.28 -14.67 -20.24
N ILE A 14 -0.64 -14.68 -18.97
CA ILE A 14 -0.80 -13.49 -18.13
C ILE A 14 0.57 -12.86 -17.86
N VAL A 15 1.55 -13.68 -17.45
CA VAL A 15 2.94 -13.20 -17.24
C VAL A 15 3.48 -12.51 -18.49
N THR A 16 3.33 -13.15 -19.68
CA THR A 16 3.81 -12.59 -20.94
C THR A 16 3.12 -11.23 -21.25
N LEU A 17 1.80 -11.19 -21.07
CA LEU A 17 1.00 -9.99 -21.30
C LEU A 17 1.40 -8.85 -20.37
N LEU A 18 1.52 -9.12 -19.07
CA LEU A 18 1.91 -8.13 -18.07
C LEU A 18 3.36 -7.67 -18.27
N LYS A 19 4.29 -8.61 -18.47
CA LYS A 19 5.69 -8.31 -18.76
C LYS A 19 5.81 -7.34 -19.93
N TYR A 20 5.21 -7.67 -21.08
CA TYR A 20 5.28 -6.82 -22.26
C TYR A 20 4.77 -5.40 -21.97
N ASN A 21 3.60 -5.23 -21.33
CA ASN A 21 3.02 -3.92 -21.10
C ASN A 21 3.78 -3.11 -20.05
N ILE A 22 4.31 -3.75 -19.02
CA ILE A 22 5.09 -3.09 -17.96
C ILE A 22 6.47 -2.67 -18.49
N GLU A 23 7.12 -3.50 -19.33
CA GLU A 23 8.38 -3.15 -20.00
C GLU A 23 8.19 -1.98 -20.99
N GLN A 24 7.08 -1.96 -21.76
CA GLN A 24 6.73 -0.83 -22.61
C GLN A 24 6.51 0.48 -21.83
N ALA A 25 6.16 0.38 -20.57
CA ALA A 25 6.03 1.52 -19.67
C ALA A 25 7.36 2.01 -19.07
N GLY A 26 8.49 1.34 -19.39
CA GLY A 26 9.84 1.75 -18.99
C GLY A 26 10.38 1.07 -17.72
N TYR A 27 9.72 0.05 -17.22
CA TYR A 27 10.14 -0.71 -16.04
C TYR A 27 10.92 -1.97 -16.41
N GLN A 28 11.76 -2.44 -15.50
CA GLN A 28 12.39 -3.76 -15.58
C GLN A 28 11.43 -4.81 -15.00
N VAL A 29 11.24 -5.95 -15.68
CA VAL A 29 10.34 -6.99 -15.20
C VAL A 29 11.09 -8.26 -14.87
N ILE A 30 10.87 -8.75 -13.65
CA ILE A 30 11.26 -10.06 -13.16
C ILE A 30 9.99 -10.93 -13.11
N VAL A 31 10.09 -12.21 -13.38
CA VAL A 31 8.92 -13.09 -13.38
C VAL A 31 9.10 -14.28 -12.44
N ALA A 32 8.03 -14.70 -11.78
CA ALA A 32 7.93 -15.94 -11.02
C ALA A 32 6.61 -16.65 -11.37
N TYR A 33 6.55 -17.97 -11.22
CA TYR A 33 5.41 -18.78 -11.63
C TYR A 33 4.76 -19.53 -10.46
N ASP A 34 5.31 -19.39 -9.27
CA ASP A 34 4.78 -19.93 -8.01
C ASP A 34 5.21 -19.07 -6.82
N GLY A 35 4.62 -19.35 -5.67
CA GLY A 35 4.88 -18.56 -4.46
C GLY A 35 6.27 -18.76 -3.86
N VAL A 36 6.92 -19.90 -4.10
CA VAL A 36 8.29 -20.17 -3.62
C VAL A 36 9.28 -19.33 -4.42
N GLN A 37 9.21 -19.38 -5.75
CA GLN A 37 10.02 -18.53 -6.63
C GLN A 37 9.79 -17.04 -6.35
N ALA A 38 8.54 -16.66 -6.03
CA ALA A 38 8.24 -15.28 -5.68
C ALA A 38 9.06 -14.80 -4.48
N LEU A 39 9.08 -15.57 -3.38
CA LEU A 39 9.84 -15.23 -2.18
C LEU A 39 11.34 -15.20 -2.41
N GLU A 40 11.90 -16.18 -3.16
CA GLU A 40 13.30 -16.18 -3.55
C GLU A 40 13.66 -14.89 -4.30
N LYS A 41 12.85 -14.51 -5.30
CA LYS A 41 13.10 -13.32 -6.11
C LYS A 41 12.91 -11.99 -5.35
N VAL A 42 12.00 -11.95 -4.41
CA VAL A 42 11.86 -10.78 -3.52
C VAL A 42 13.15 -10.55 -2.72
N ASN A 43 13.75 -11.63 -2.22
CA ASN A 43 14.97 -11.54 -1.41
C ASN A 43 16.21 -11.24 -2.26
N ASP A 44 16.38 -11.92 -3.40
CA ASP A 44 17.60 -11.85 -4.21
C ASP A 44 17.62 -10.62 -5.11
N GLU A 45 16.49 -10.29 -5.75
CA GLU A 45 16.40 -9.25 -6.76
C GLU A 45 15.96 -7.89 -6.20
N LYS A 46 15.35 -7.87 -5.01
CA LYS A 46 14.84 -6.69 -4.32
C LYS A 46 14.00 -5.79 -5.24
N PRO A 47 12.85 -6.27 -5.70
CA PRO A 47 11.98 -5.49 -6.58
C PRO A 47 11.41 -4.26 -5.86
N ASP A 48 11.09 -3.22 -6.64
CA ASP A 48 10.43 -2.01 -6.15
C ASP A 48 8.92 -2.17 -6.02
N LEU A 49 8.34 -3.20 -6.65
CA LEU A 49 6.92 -3.57 -6.59
C LEU A 49 6.74 -5.05 -6.92
N VAL A 50 5.79 -5.69 -6.25
CA VAL A 50 5.33 -7.05 -6.57
C VAL A 50 3.90 -7.00 -7.09
N VAL A 51 3.66 -7.54 -8.28
CA VAL A 51 2.33 -7.86 -8.83
C VAL A 51 2.12 -9.34 -8.59
N LEU A 52 1.15 -9.71 -7.75
CA LEU A 52 1.05 -11.03 -7.15
C LEU A 52 -0.33 -11.64 -7.37
N ASP A 53 -0.41 -12.75 -8.08
CA ASP A 53 -1.64 -13.52 -8.13
C ASP A 53 -1.94 -14.17 -6.78
N VAL A 54 -3.22 -14.22 -6.41
CA VAL A 54 -3.68 -14.91 -5.21
C VAL A 54 -3.60 -16.43 -5.40
N MET A 55 -4.04 -16.91 -6.56
CA MET A 55 -4.17 -18.35 -6.85
C MET A 55 -2.88 -18.90 -7.45
N LEU A 56 -1.90 -19.18 -6.62
CA LEU A 56 -0.60 -19.75 -7.04
C LEU A 56 -0.45 -21.20 -6.58
N PRO A 57 0.29 -22.03 -7.33
CA PRO A 57 0.69 -23.34 -6.86
C PRO A 57 1.77 -23.25 -5.78
N GLU A 58 1.97 -24.32 -5.04
CA GLU A 58 2.93 -24.52 -3.94
C GLU A 58 2.62 -23.65 -2.73
N LYS A 59 2.66 -22.34 -2.88
CA LYS A 59 2.34 -21.36 -1.85
C LYS A 59 1.48 -20.27 -2.46
N ASP A 60 0.27 -20.10 -1.93
CA ASP A 60 -0.67 -19.08 -2.43
C ASP A 60 -0.17 -17.65 -2.22
N GLY A 61 -0.74 -16.70 -2.98
CA GLY A 61 -0.31 -15.30 -2.93
C GLY A 61 -0.57 -14.63 -1.58
N ILE A 62 -1.56 -15.10 -0.82
CA ILE A 62 -1.87 -14.61 0.52
C ILE A 62 -0.76 -15.01 1.49
N GLU A 63 -0.31 -16.27 1.43
CA GLU A 63 0.82 -16.74 2.23
C GLU A 63 2.13 -16.05 1.84
N VAL A 64 2.35 -15.79 0.55
CA VAL A 64 3.51 -15.01 0.05
C VAL A 64 3.48 -13.61 0.65
N CYS A 65 2.36 -12.89 0.55
CA CYS A 65 2.19 -11.55 1.12
C CYS A 65 2.49 -11.55 2.62
N LYS A 66 1.87 -12.47 3.37
CA LYS A 66 2.10 -12.63 4.81
C LYS A 66 3.56 -12.90 5.15
N THR A 67 4.26 -13.73 4.37
CA THR A 67 5.68 -14.04 4.59
C THR A 67 6.53 -12.79 4.38
N ILE A 68 6.32 -12.06 3.27
CA ILE A 68 7.03 -10.80 2.98
C ILE A 68 6.87 -9.80 4.13
N ARG A 69 5.67 -9.64 4.67
CA ARG A 69 5.40 -8.72 5.78
C ARG A 69 5.98 -9.20 7.12
N SER A 70 5.96 -10.52 7.39
CA SER A 70 6.59 -11.06 8.61
C SER A 70 8.11 -10.91 8.61
N ASP A 71 8.73 -10.85 7.42
CA ASP A 71 10.15 -10.56 7.26
C ASP A 71 10.46 -9.04 7.31
N LYS A 72 9.47 -8.22 7.72
CA LYS A 72 9.55 -6.76 7.82
C LYS A 72 9.87 -6.07 6.48
N ASN A 73 9.63 -6.75 5.37
CA ASN A 73 9.82 -6.19 4.04
C ASN A 73 8.57 -5.41 3.63
N GLN A 74 8.74 -4.10 3.38
CA GLN A 74 7.66 -3.17 3.04
C GLN A 74 7.53 -2.95 1.52
N VAL A 75 8.10 -3.84 0.69
CA VAL A 75 7.90 -3.75 -0.77
C VAL A 75 6.41 -3.64 -1.10
N PRO A 76 5.99 -2.68 -1.94
CA PRO A 76 4.59 -2.56 -2.34
C PRO A 76 4.09 -3.83 -3.02
N ILE A 77 2.86 -4.25 -2.69
CA ILE A 77 2.22 -5.44 -3.26
C ILE A 77 0.88 -5.06 -3.88
N LEU A 78 0.74 -5.27 -5.20
CA LEU A 78 -0.52 -5.23 -5.94
C LEU A 78 -1.01 -6.67 -6.13
N MET A 79 -2.10 -7.04 -5.48
CA MET A 79 -2.68 -8.38 -5.62
C MET A 79 -3.61 -8.48 -6.83
N LEU A 80 -3.51 -9.60 -7.56
CA LEU A 80 -4.45 -10.00 -8.61
C LEU A 80 -5.35 -11.10 -8.05
N THR A 81 -6.67 -10.97 -8.17
CA THR A 81 -7.62 -11.93 -7.58
C THR A 81 -8.79 -12.23 -8.51
N ALA A 82 -9.44 -13.37 -8.35
CA ALA A 82 -10.66 -13.67 -9.09
C ALA A 82 -11.83 -12.75 -8.64
N LYS A 83 -12.75 -12.45 -9.56
CA LYS A 83 -13.83 -11.46 -9.39
C LYS A 83 -14.78 -11.76 -8.23
N ASP A 84 -14.94 -13.02 -7.87
CA ASP A 84 -16.02 -13.47 -6.98
C ASP A 84 -15.57 -13.68 -5.52
N ASP A 85 -14.30 -13.45 -5.20
CA ASP A 85 -13.79 -13.70 -3.86
C ASP A 85 -13.56 -12.40 -3.08
N GLU A 86 -14.67 -11.86 -2.55
CA GLU A 86 -14.63 -10.71 -1.65
C GLU A 86 -13.81 -10.99 -0.37
N PHE A 87 -13.80 -12.26 0.06
CA PHE A 87 -13.06 -12.70 1.23
C PHE A 87 -11.54 -12.61 0.99
N ASP A 88 -11.05 -13.07 -0.16
CA ASP A 88 -9.62 -13.02 -0.50
C ASP A 88 -9.11 -11.59 -0.66
N ARG A 89 -9.95 -10.67 -1.16
CA ARG A 89 -9.60 -9.25 -1.28
C ARG A 89 -9.40 -8.59 0.08
N VAL A 90 -10.35 -8.78 0.98
CA VAL A 90 -10.28 -8.22 2.33
C VAL A 90 -9.12 -8.85 3.09
N LEU A 91 -8.97 -10.17 3.00
CA LEU A 91 -7.89 -10.90 3.66
C LEU A 91 -6.51 -10.48 3.14
N GLY A 92 -6.34 -10.32 1.83
CA GLY A 92 -5.07 -9.85 1.25
C GLY A 92 -4.68 -8.46 1.73
N LEU A 93 -5.64 -7.53 1.82
CA LEU A 93 -5.43 -6.21 2.37
C LEU A 93 -5.14 -6.24 3.87
N GLU A 94 -5.90 -7.03 4.65
CA GLU A 94 -5.66 -7.21 6.10
C GLU A 94 -4.26 -7.80 6.39
N LEU A 95 -3.70 -8.57 5.46
CA LEU A 95 -2.35 -9.13 5.56
C LEU A 95 -1.25 -8.20 5.02
N GLY A 96 -1.60 -6.99 4.57
CA GLY A 96 -0.66 -5.94 4.22
C GLY A 96 -0.40 -5.73 2.74
N ALA A 97 -1.29 -6.20 1.84
CA ALA A 97 -1.25 -5.75 0.45
C ALA A 97 -1.60 -4.26 0.35
N ASP A 98 -0.96 -3.54 -0.57
CA ASP A 98 -1.15 -2.10 -0.74
C ASP A 98 -2.34 -1.77 -1.67
N ASP A 99 -2.63 -2.66 -2.61
CA ASP A 99 -3.74 -2.54 -3.55
C ASP A 99 -4.14 -3.91 -4.09
N TYR A 100 -5.31 -4.02 -4.70
CA TYR A 100 -5.75 -5.23 -5.40
C TYR A 100 -6.45 -4.91 -6.72
N MET A 101 -6.50 -5.92 -7.60
CA MET A 101 -7.22 -5.86 -8.86
C MET A 101 -7.89 -7.19 -9.16
N THR A 102 -9.12 -7.14 -9.70
CA THR A 102 -9.87 -8.35 -10.03
C THR A 102 -9.62 -8.80 -11.47
N LYS A 103 -9.43 -10.11 -11.67
CA LYS A 103 -9.45 -10.76 -12.99
C LYS A 103 -10.92 -10.89 -13.48
N PRO A 104 -11.25 -10.65 -14.77
CA PRO A 104 -10.35 -10.19 -15.83
C PRO A 104 -10.05 -8.69 -15.73
N PHE A 105 -8.80 -8.33 -15.99
CA PHE A 105 -8.32 -6.95 -15.94
C PHE A 105 -7.81 -6.45 -17.30
N SER A 106 -7.77 -5.15 -17.48
CA SER A 106 -7.09 -4.52 -18.59
C SER A 106 -5.59 -4.39 -18.29
N PRO A 107 -4.67 -4.81 -19.20
CA PRO A 107 -3.24 -4.57 -18.99
C PRO A 107 -2.89 -3.10 -18.79
N ARG A 108 -3.66 -2.20 -19.41
CA ARG A 108 -3.50 -0.75 -19.21
C ARG A 108 -3.82 -0.31 -17.79
N GLU A 109 -4.79 -0.96 -17.17
CA GLU A 109 -5.16 -0.69 -15.77
C GLU A 109 -4.05 -1.16 -14.82
N VAL A 110 -3.50 -2.37 -15.03
CA VAL A 110 -2.34 -2.85 -14.25
C VAL A 110 -1.18 -1.86 -14.35
N VAL A 111 -0.83 -1.45 -15.57
CA VAL A 111 0.26 -0.46 -15.79
C VAL A 111 -0.04 0.88 -15.11
N ALA A 112 -1.28 1.34 -15.14
CA ALA A 112 -1.67 2.58 -14.45
C ALA A 112 -1.46 2.47 -12.92
N ARG A 113 -1.84 1.34 -12.32
CA ARG A 113 -1.63 1.08 -10.88
C ARG A 113 -0.14 0.92 -10.53
N VAL A 114 0.61 0.17 -11.32
CA VAL A 114 2.07 0.04 -11.19
C VAL A 114 2.71 1.43 -11.20
N LYS A 115 2.37 2.29 -12.18
CA LYS A 115 2.86 3.67 -12.25
C LYS A 115 2.46 4.49 -11.02
N ALA A 116 1.21 4.38 -10.58
CA ALA A 116 0.72 5.12 -9.42
C ALA A 116 1.47 4.74 -8.13
N ILE A 117 1.74 3.45 -7.92
CA ILE A 117 2.48 2.96 -6.76
C ILE A 117 3.96 3.40 -6.84
N LEU A 118 4.62 3.16 -7.98
CA LEU A 118 6.06 3.42 -8.13
C LEU A 118 6.44 4.90 -8.24
N ARG A 119 5.55 5.77 -8.77
CA ARG A 119 5.79 7.22 -8.84
C ARG A 119 6.06 7.82 -7.47
N ARG A 120 5.49 7.26 -6.42
CA ARG A 120 5.57 7.73 -5.05
C ARG A 120 6.85 7.29 -4.37
N VAL A 121 7.31 6.09 -4.67
CA VAL A 121 8.64 5.61 -4.23
C VAL A 121 9.76 6.45 -4.88
N GLY A 122 9.58 6.94 -6.12
CA GLY A 122 10.58 7.73 -6.86
C GLY A 122 10.51 9.25 -6.65
N GLN A 123 9.44 9.80 -6.08
CA GLN A 123 9.36 11.26 -5.79
C GLN A 123 10.20 11.68 -4.57
N VAL A 124 10.71 10.72 -3.82
CA VAL A 124 11.64 10.95 -2.69
C VAL A 124 13.00 11.52 -3.14
N GLU A 125 13.40 11.24 -4.39
CA GLU A 125 14.72 11.69 -4.89
C GLU A 125 14.72 13.11 -5.48
N SER A 126 13.59 13.80 -5.63
CA SER A 126 13.54 15.03 -6.42
C SER A 126 13.01 16.29 -5.74
N ASN A 127 12.57 16.26 -4.49
CA ASN A 127 12.22 17.48 -3.76
C ASN A 127 13.30 17.87 -2.76
N GLN A 128 14.41 18.43 -3.29
CA GLN A 128 15.22 19.38 -2.52
C GLN A 128 14.41 20.68 -2.37
N LEU A 129 13.66 20.77 -1.32
CA LEU A 129 13.18 22.05 -0.79
C LEU A 129 13.55 22.08 0.69
N ASP A 130 14.35 23.07 1.02
CA ASP A 130 14.71 23.46 2.36
C ASP A 130 13.46 23.64 3.22
N ASP A 131 13.28 22.77 4.16
CA ASP A 131 12.78 22.93 5.54
C ASP A 131 12.43 21.52 6.07
N ASP A 132 13.43 20.91 6.73
CA ASP A 132 13.31 19.66 7.51
C ASP A 132 12.40 19.88 8.75
N GLU A 133 11.15 20.29 8.57
CA GLU A 133 10.24 20.37 9.72
C GLU A 133 9.54 19.03 9.93
N ASP A 134 9.98 18.33 10.98
CA ASP A 134 9.27 17.16 11.50
C ASP A 134 7.80 17.57 11.83
N ILE A 135 6.85 16.78 11.34
CA ILE A 135 5.44 16.98 11.70
C ILE A 135 5.19 16.31 13.04
N ILE A 136 4.82 17.11 14.05
CA ILE A 136 4.55 16.60 15.39
C ILE A 136 3.03 16.55 15.64
N LEU A 137 2.55 15.35 15.93
CA LEU A 137 1.16 15.08 16.26
C LEU A 137 1.07 14.33 17.61
N GLY A 138 1.13 15.07 18.71
CA GLY A 138 1.23 14.49 20.05
C GLY A 138 2.50 13.65 20.22
N ALA A 139 2.35 12.37 20.53
CA ALA A 139 3.46 11.42 20.67
C ALA A 139 4.02 10.91 19.32
N ILE A 140 3.40 11.32 18.19
CA ILE A 140 3.80 10.87 16.86
C ILE A 140 4.64 11.96 16.21
N ARG A 141 5.81 11.58 15.70
CA ARG A 141 6.70 12.40 14.91
C ARG A 141 6.84 11.80 13.52
N ILE A 142 6.57 12.59 12.51
CA ILE A 142 6.63 12.17 11.10
C ILE A 142 7.71 12.99 10.41
N ARG A 143 8.56 12.32 9.67
CA ARG A 143 9.61 12.89 8.84
C ARG A 143 9.29 12.59 7.37
N PRO A 144 8.57 13.48 6.68
CA PRO A 144 8.05 13.20 5.34
C PRO A 144 9.13 12.85 4.33
N ASP A 145 10.24 13.57 4.35
CA ASP A 145 11.35 13.41 3.40
C ASP A 145 12.14 12.11 3.61
N TYR A 146 12.05 11.52 4.81
CA TYR A 146 12.70 10.26 5.15
C TYR A 146 11.76 9.07 5.14
N PHE A 147 10.45 9.28 4.91
CA PHE A 147 9.40 8.25 5.04
C PHE A 147 9.39 7.55 6.40
N GLU A 148 9.73 8.27 7.43
CA GLU A 148 9.82 7.77 8.79
C GLU A 148 8.67 8.29 9.64
N VAL A 149 8.11 7.41 10.46
CA VAL A 149 7.10 7.74 11.47
C VAL A 149 7.54 7.13 12.79
N TYR A 150 7.54 7.94 13.82
CA TYR A 150 7.92 7.52 15.17
C TYR A 150 6.75 7.72 16.13
N ARG A 151 6.61 6.83 17.09
CA ARG A 151 5.75 6.99 18.25
C ARG A 151 6.58 6.83 19.51
N ASN A 152 6.63 7.86 20.36
CA ASN A 152 7.49 7.91 21.55
C ASN A 152 8.96 7.56 21.22
N ASP A 153 9.49 8.10 20.11
CA ASP A 153 10.83 7.86 19.56
C ASP A 153 11.09 6.42 19.07
N GLU A 154 10.09 5.56 19.03
CA GLU A 154 10.17 4.23 18.43
C GLU A 154 9.71 4.29 16.97
N LEU A 155 10.57 3.83 16.04
CA LEU A 155 10.26 3.80 14.61
C LEU A 155 9.13 2.81 14.31
N LEU A 156 8.11 3.31 13.59
CA LEU A 156 6.98 2.50 13.13
C LEU A 156 7.20 2.03 11.69
N GLU A 157 6.94 0.77 11.44
CA GLU A 157 7.02 0.18 10.10
C GLU A 157 5.68 0.38 9.36
N LEU A 158 5.60 1.39 8.50
CA LEU A 158 4.44 1.64 7.65
C LEU A 158 4.70 1.14 6.23
N THR A 159 3.68 0.59 5.57
CA THR A 159 3.76 0.39 4.12
C THR A 159 3.68 1.73 3.38
N PRO A 160 4.14 1.82 2.12
CA PRO A 160 4.05 3.06 1.35
C PRO A 160 2.63 3.63 1.29
N LYS A 161 1.60 2.78 1.20
CA LYS A 161 0.20 3.22 1.17
C LYS A 161 -0.31 3.73 2.51
N GLU A 162 0.10 3.10 3.59
CA GLU A 162 -0.23 3.59 4.95
C GLU A 162 0.41 4.96 5.20
N PHE A 163 1.67 5.12 4.82
CA PHE A 163 2.37 6.40 4.94
C PHE A 163 1.68 7.51 4.13
N GLU A 164 1.34 7.22 2.88
CA GLU A 164 0.63 8.16 2.01
C GLU A 164 -0.73 8.56 2.58
N LEU A 165 -1.51 7.58 3.04
CA LEU A 165 -2.81 7.84 3.67
C LEU A 165 -2.65 8.69 4.92
N LEU A 166 -1.61 8.44 5.73
CA LEU A 166 -1.31 9.24 6.91
C LEU A 166 -1.01 10.70 6.54
N LEU A 167 -0.12 10.94 5.58
CA LEU A 167 0.19 12.30 5.12
C LEU A 167 -1.04 13.01 4.57
N TYR A 168 -1.85 12.30 3.76
CA TYR A 168 -3.09 12.84 3.22
C TYR A 168 -4.08 13.29 4.31
N LEU A 169 -4.18 12.52 5.39
CA LEU A 169 -5.01 12.87 6.55
C LEU A 169 -4.44 14.07 7.33
N ILE A 170 -3.10 14.15 7.46
CA ILE A 170 -2.40 15.24 8.15
C ILE A 170 -2.62 16.58 7.43
N GLU A 171 -2.44 16.64 6.12
CA GLU A 171 -2.69 17.84 5.32
C GLU A 171 -4.11 18.39 5.49
N ARG A 172 -5.06 17.51 5.82
CA ARG A 172 -6.48 17.82 5.99
C ARG A 172 -6.95 17.69 7.42
N GLN A 173 -6.01 17.84 8.35
CA GLN A 173 -6.28 17.73 9.80
C GLN A 173 -7.52 18.54 10.21
N GLY A 174 -8.34 17.95 11.06
CA GLY A 174 -9.56 18.57 11.57
C GLY A 174 -10.75 18.52 10.61
N ARG A 175 -10.58 18.07 9.35
CA ARG A 175 -11.66 17.92 8.37
C ARG A 175 -12.13 16.48 8.29
N VAL A 176 -13.43 16.31 8.05
CA VAL A 176 -13.99 14.99 7.73
C VAL A 176 -13.72 14.70 6.26
N ILE A 177 -13.11 13.57 5.98
CA ILE A 177 -12.80 13.11 4.62
C ILE A 177 -13.62 11.86 4.35
N THR A 178 -14.36 11.84 3.25
CA THR A 178 -15.17 10.66 2.87
C THR A 178 -14.27 9.53 2.39
N ARG A 179 -14.75 8.29 2.51
CA ARG A 179 -14.03 7.10 2.00
C ARG A 179 -13.74 7.21 0.52
N GLU A 180 -14.72 7.64 -0.25
CA GLU A 180 -14.59 7.84 -1.69
C GLU A 180 -13.51 8.88 -2.02
N HIS A 181 -13.49 9.98 -1.28
CA HIS A 181 -12.47 11.02 -1.49
C HIS A 181 -11.06 10.53 -1.16
N MET A 182 -10.89 9.76 -0.07
CA MET A 182 -9.62 9.10 0.25
C MET A 182 -9.22 8.08 -0.82
N LEU A 183 -10.17 7.25 -1.27
CA LEU A 183 -9.93 6.24 -2.29
C LEU A 183 -9.44 6.89 -3.59
N ASN A 184 -10.13 7.94 -4.05
CA ASN A 184 -9.74 8.65 -5.28
C ASN A 184 -8.38 9.35 -5.14
N SER A 185 -8.11 9.96 -3.99
CA SER A 185 -6.89 10.76 -3.81
C SER A 185 -5.65 9.92 -3.53
N VAL A 186 -5.77 8.83 -2.75
CA VAL A 186 -4.65 7.99 -2.33
C VAL A 186 -4.44 6.81 -3.28
N TRP A 187 -5.49 6.25 -3.88
CA TRP A 187 -5.37 5.12 -4.81
C TRP A 187 -5.56 5.50 -6.28
N ASN A 188 -5.94 6.76 -6.59
CA ASN A 188 -6.22 7.25 -7.95
C ASN A 188 -7.31 6.44 -8.67
N TYR A 189 -8.32 6.00 -7.96
CA TYR A 189 -9.47 5.35 -8.58
C TYR A 189 -10.37 6.38 -9.26
N GLU A 190 -10.37 6.44 -10.58
CA GLU A 190 -11.36 7.19 -11.36
C GLU A 190 -12.70 6.44 -11.49
N PHE A 191 -12.75 5.16 -11.09
CA PHE A 191 -13.92 4.29 -11.12
C PHE A 191 -14.23 3.75 -9.74
N ALA A 192 -15.50 3.38 -9.50
CA ALA A 192 -16.03 2.90 -8.23
C ALA A 192 -15.23 1.69 -7.68
N GLY A 193 -14.15 1.97 -6.98
CA GLY A 193 -13.38 0.98 -6.23
C GLY A 193 -14.11 0.60 -4.93
N ASP A 194 -13.74 -0.53 -4.37
CA ASP A 194 -14.28 -0.95 -3.07
C ASP A 194 -13.71 -0.04 -1.96
N SER A 195 -14.58 0.76 -1.36
CA SER A 195 -14.19 1.68 -0.27
C SER A 195 -13.65 0.98 0.98
N ARG A 196 -13.80 -0.35 1.08
CA ARG A 196 -13.24 -1.15 2.18
C ARG A 196 -11.72 -1.13 2.24
N ILE A 197 -11.06 -0.91 1.10
CA ILE A 197 -9.59 -0.74 1.08
C ILE A 197 -9.17 0.39 2.03
N VAL A 198 -9.92 1.47 2.07
CA VAL A 198 -9.68 2.59 2.99
C VAL A 198 -9.86 2.14 4.44
N ASP A 199 -10.94 1.41 4.74
CA ASP A 199 -11.24 0.95 6.10
C ASP A 199 -10.15 0.03 6.65
N VAL A 200 -9.61 -0.87 5.82
CA VAL A 200 -8.52 -1.76 6.18
C VAL A 200 -7.23 -0.98 6.48
N HIS A 201 -6.83 -0.06 5.59
CA HIS A 201 -5.61 0.73 5.81
C HIS A 201 -5.76 1.70 7.01
N ILE A 202 -6.95 2.22 7.27
CA ILE A 202 -7.23 2.96 8.51
C ILE A 202 -7.10 2.06 9.76
N SER A 203 -7.55 0.80 9.67
CA SER A 203 -7.36 -0.16 10.77
C SER A 203 -5.88 -0.39 11.04
N HIS A 204 -5.08 -0.67 10.00
CA HIS A 204 -3.62 -0.86 10.14
C HIS A 204 -2.92 0.38 10.70
N LEU A 205 -3.28 1.58 10.21
CA LEU A 205 -2.74 2.81 10.77
C LEU A 205 -3.07 2.96 12.25
N ARG A 206 -4.30 2.63 12.67
CA ARG A 206 -4.67 2.66 14.08
C ARG A 206 -3.88 1.67 14.91
N ASP A 207 -3.69 0.44 14.42
CA ASP A 207 -2.92 -0.59 15.12
C ASP A 207 -1.47 -0.13 15.39
N LYS A 208 -0.91 0.69 14.49
CA LYS A 208 0.46 1.21 14.59
C LYS A 208 0.55 2.54 15.37
N LEU A 209 -0.38 3.45 15.15
CA LEU A 209 -0.32 4.82 15.67
C LEU A 209 -1.00 5.00 17.04
N GLU A 210 -2.10 4.26 17.31
CA GLU A 210 -2.92 4.46 18.49
C GLU A 210 -2.44 3.57 19.66
N GLU A 211 -2.58 4.04 20.88
CA GLU A 211 -2.37 3.18 22.07
C GLU A 211 -3.47 2.12 22.18
N ASN A 212 -4.69 2.50 21.85
CA ASN A 212 -5.84 1.61 21.81
C ASN A 212 -6.60 1.81 20.48
N PRO A 213 -6.41 0.93 19.48
CA PRO A 213 -7.08 1.02 18.18
C PRO A 213 -8.61 1.03 18.25
N LYS A 214 -9.19 0.42 19.31
CA LYS A 214 -10.64 0.39 19.54
C LYS A 214 -11.18 1.72 20.08
N GLN A 215 -10.31 2.54 20.66
CA GLN A 215 -10.63 3.88 21.17
C GLN A 215 -9.65 4.92 20.59
N PRO A 216 -9.60 5.07 19.26
CA PRO A 216 -8.58 5.86 18.58
C PRO A 216 -8.62 7.32 19.03
N GLN A 217 -7.47 7.92 19.22
CA GLN A 217 -7.33 9.33 19.61
C GLN A 217 -6.98 10.22 18.41
N PHE A 218 -6.21 9.70 17.46
CA PHE A 218 -5.76 10.42 16.29
C PHE A 218 -6.76 10.29 15.14
N ILE A 219 -7.09 9.06 14.72
CA ILE A 219 -7.93 8.83 13.55
C ILE A 219 -9.35 8.48 14.01
N LYS A 220 -10.25 9.45 13.99
CA LYS A 220 -11.66 9.27 14.40
C LYS A 220 -12.53 8.78 13.25
N THR A 221 -13.49 7.88 13.56
CA THR A 221 -14.53 7.51 12.61
C THR A 221 -15.71 8.47 12.73
N VAL A 222 -16.12 9.07 11.61
CA VAL A 222 -17.36 9.84 11.50
C VAL A 222 -18.41 8.95 10.82
N ARG A 223 -19.31 8.39 11.62
CA ARG A 223 -20.28 7.39 11.15
C ARG A 223 -21.06 7.86 9.93
N GLY A 224 -21.17 7.00 8.93
CA GLY A 224 -21.88 7.28 7.68
C GLY A 224 -21.14 8.22 6.70
N LEU A 225 -20.01 8.83 7.08
CA LEU A 225 -19.26 9.77 6.25
C LEU A 225 -17.86 9.25 5.91
N GLY A 226 -16.99 9.04 6.90
CA GLY A 226 -15.61 8.68 6.66
C GLY A 226 -14.75 8.82 7.91
N TYR A 227 -13.59 9.47 7.75
CA TYR A 227 -12.60 9.61 8.81
C TYR A 227 -12.13 11.04 8.98
N LYS A 228 -11.57 11.32 10.14
CA LYS A 228 -11.03 12.64 10.51
C LYS A 228 -9.78 12.44 11.36
N LEU A 229 -8.70 13.12 11.02
CA LEU A 229 -7.52 13.19 11.87
C LEU A 229 -7.67 14.34 12.88
N GLU A 230 -7.47 14.06 14.15
CA GLU A 230 -7.50 15.04 15.24
C GLU A 230 -6.16 15.03 16.00
N ARG A 231 -5.75 16.16 16.52
CA ARG A 231 -4.69 16.17 17.54
C ARG A 231 -5.29 15.63 18.85
N PRO A 232 -4.60 14.71 19.54
CA PRO A 232 -5.04 14.35 20.87
C PRO A 232 -5.06 15.62 21.74
N LYS A 233 -6.11 15.76 22.54
CA LYS A 233 -6.12 16.83 23.55
C LYS A 233 -5.02 16.50 24.55
N ASN A 234 -4.06 17.39 24.72
CA ASN A 234 -3.16 17.28 25.85
C ASN A 234 -4.04 17.25 27.11
N ASN A 235 -4.01 16.14 27.82
CA ASN A 235 -4.52 16.12 29.18
C ASN A 235 -3.49 16.89 30.02
N ASP A 236 -3.74 18.22 30.20
CA ASP A 236 -3.11 18.98 31.25
C ASP A 236 -3.57 18.47 32.64
#